data_6333924e1244d11f24e3745ee9fe5dc7
#
_entry.id   6333924e1244d11f24e3745ee9fe5dc7
#
_cell.length_a   1.000
_cell.length_b   1.000
_cell.length_c   1.000
_cell.angle_alpha   90.00
_cell.angle_beta   90.00
_cell.angle_gamma   90.00
#
_symmetry.space_group_name_H-M   'P 1'
#
loop_
_entity.id
_entity.type
_entity.pdbx_description
1 polymer ?
#
loop_
_entity_poly.entity_id
_entity_poly.type
_entity_poly.pdbx_seq_one_letter_code
_entity_poly.pdbx_strand_id
1 'polypeptide(L)'
;MFYKKLESGKYRFFEKFYDKKAEKWRQVTVTLNSKSRASHSEARTRLNEKIEKIESAYLLDESNKITERVFTVQEIYDEWRLIRNEEIKPSSVISEEKGFVKFLRCFSNREIASIRGKDIQDLLMKTKLTSSTRILRRTYYNLFFKYACTVGYIKDNPMNNVVLPKNVKTLSSIQKKQNKFLDKYEMKQILKISYGDGRYFRRTMVYEFLFLTGLRIGELLALQWKDIDFENNLLSVRHTLNIQGIQGRKRELLSPKTINSYRTISINDRCVEILKEFKTDLKDVDFVFVDDRGRTFSRITLVGYFQKICSNLENKNSRSFTLHMLRHSHISLLVELGVPIKTIMQRVGHSDEKMILQVYSHVTEKMETDLIEKLNNFVL
;
A
#
# COMPACT_ATOMS: atom_id res chain seq x y z
N MET A 1 47.28 30.99 -27.21
CA MET A 1 48.55 30.65 -26.55
C MET A 1 49.65 31.54 -27.07
N PHE A 2 50.44 32.16 -26.18
CA PHE A 2 51.61 33.05 -26.45
C PHE A 2 52.81 32.50 -25.71
N TYR A 3 54.04 32.96 -26.08
CA TYR A 3 55.22 32.56 -25.35
C TYR A 3 56.21 33.73 -25.19
N LYS A 4 57.02 33.66 -24.16
CA LYS A 4 58.15 34.62 -23.88
C LYS A 4 59.42 33.83 -23.53
N LYS A 5 60.54 34.21 -24.08
CA LYS A 5 61.88 33.70 -23.68
C LYS A 5 62.26 34.29 -22.32
N LEU A 6 62.67 33.44 -21.41
CA LEU A 6 63.19 33.85 -20.10
C LEU A 6 64.75 34.05 -20.14
N GLU A 7 65.25 34.79 -19.19
CA GLU A 7 66.68 34.99 -19.03
C GLU A 7 67.48 33.68 -18.85
N SER A 8 66.79 32.66 -18.27
CA SER A 8 67.35 31.31 -18.10
C SER A 8 67.42 30.48 -19.39
N GLY A 9 67.12 31.10 -20.57
CA GLY A 9 67.13 30.42 -21.86
C GLY A 9 65.87 29.56 -22.13
N LYS A 10 65.01 29.36 -21.16
CA LYS A 10 63.78 28.61 -21.28
C LYS A 10 62.63 29.44 -21.88
N TYR A 11 61.54 28.79 -22.34
CA TYR A 11 60.40 29.45 -22.94
C TYR A 11 59.20 29.26 -22.05
N ARG A 12 58.57 30.36 -21.62
CA ARG A 12 57.30 30.32 -20.87
C ARG A 12 56.15 30.53 -21.83
N PHE A 13 55.31 29.52 -21.94
CA PHE A 13 54.05 29.54 -22.68
C PHE A 13 52.93 29.94 -21.75
N PHE A 14 51.96 30.73 -22.21
CA PHE A 14 50.85 31.19 -21.42
C PHE A 14 49.61 31.31 -22.28
N GLU A 15 48.45 31.07 -21.64
CA GLU A 15 47.14 31.22 -22.25
C GLU A 15 46.21 31.94 -21.28
N LYS A 16 45.38 32.83 -21.82
CA LYS A 16 44.36 33.52 -21.07
C LYS A 16 43.04 32.85 -21.34
N PHE A 17 42.29 32.59 -20.32
CA PHE A 17 40.91 32.08 -20.38
C PHE A 17 40.00 32.89 -19.47
N TYR A 18 38.76 32.98 -19.80
CA TYR A 18 37.77 33.65 -18.98
C TYR A 18 37.22 32.68 -17.95
N ASP A 19 37.48 32.90 -16.70
CA ASP A 19 36.95 32.16 -15.59
C ASP A 19 35.53 32.63 -15.33
N LYS A 20 34.53 31.86 -15.81
CA LYS A 20 33.12 32.19 -15.73
C LYS A 20 32.60 32.32 -14.29
N LYS A 21 33.20 31.59 -13.34
CA LYS A 21 32.79 31.62 -11.94
C LYS A 21 33.35 32.77 -11.15
N ALA A 22 34.64 33.11 -11.44
CA ALA A 22 35.29 34.27 -10.85
C ALA A 22 35.01 35.59 -11.61
N GLU A 23 34.24 35.50 -12.73
CA GLU A 23 33.89 36.61 -13.62
C GLU A 23 35.07 37.46 -14.06
N LYS A 24 36.25 36.83 -14.25
CA LYS A 24 37.46 37.53 -14.62
C LYS A 24 38.41 36.72 -15.52
N TRP A 25 39.23 37.44 -16.25
CA TRP A 25 40.25 36.80 -17.04
C TRP A 25 41.38 36.29 -16.15
N ARG A 26 41.75 35.00 -16.32
CA ARG A 26 42.89 34.34 -15.69
C ARG A 26 43.91 33.93 -16.72
N GLN A 27 45.15 33.72 -16.27
CA GLN A 27 46.26 33.27 -17.09
C GLN A 27 46.89 32.02 -16.48
N VAL A 28 47.06 31.00 -17.30
CA VAL A 28 47.82 29.79 -16.95
C VAL A 28 49.15 29.79 -17.70
N THR A 29 50.19 29.20 -17.11
CA THR A 29 51.55 29.21 -17.69
C THR A 29 52.21 27.84 -17.58
N VAL A 30 53.03 27.50 -18.59
CA VAL A 30 53.91 26.32 -18.62
C VAL A 30 55.29 26.74 -19.14
N THR A 31 56.35 26.26 -18.55
CA THR A 31 57.74 26.57 -18.98
C THR A 31 58.40 25.33 -19.57
N LEU A 32 58.95 25.44 -20.78
CA LEU A 32 59.63 24.37 -21.49
C LEU A 32 61.02 24.82 -21.96
N ASN A 33 61.87 23.86 -22.31
CA ASN A 33 63.31 24.16 -22.65
C ASN A 33 63.47 24.63 -24.09
N SER A 34 62.44 24.44 -24.95
CA SER A 34 62.57 24.85 -26.36
C SER A 34 61.31 25.48 -26.90
N LYS A 35 61.36 26.07 -28.08
CA LYS A 35 60.22 26.59 -28.84
C LYS A 35 59.88 25.75 -30.09
N SER A 36 60.32 24.50 -30.13
CA SER A 36 60.03 23.61 -31.25
C SER A 36 58.55 23.37 -31.44
N ARG A 37 58.14 22.86 -32.62
CA ARG A 37 56.75 22.51 -32.89
C ARG A 37 56.21 21.47 -31.88
N ALA A 38 57.06 20.54 -31.44
CA ALA A 38 56.73 19.57 -30.40
C ALA A 38 56.47 20.26 -29.03
N SER A 39 57.35 21.23 -28.66
CA SER A 39 57.18 22.01 -27.41
C SER A 39 55.90 22.87 -27.45
N HIS A 40 55.52 23.42 -28.59
CA HIS A 40 54.24 24.10 -28.74
C HIS A 40 53.03 23.16 -28.53
N SER A 41 53.06 21.94 -29.06
CA SER A 41 52.01 20.94 -28.86
C SER A 41 51.95 20.53 -27.39
N GLU A 42 53.07 20.20 -26.77
CA GLU A 42 53.16 19.85 -25.35
C GLU A 42 52.66 20.98 -24.43
N ALA A 43 53.09 22.23 -24.73
CA ALA A 43 52.61 23.38 -23.97
C ALA A 43 51.09 23.53 -24.03
N ARG A 44 50.48 23.32 -25.20
CA ARG A 44 49.03 23.40 -25.41
C ARG A 44 48.32 22.36 -24.58
N THR A 45 48.75 21.11 -24.62
CA THR A 45 48.16 20.03 -23.82
C THR A 45 48.21 20.35 -22.33
N ARG A 46 49.43 20.73 -21.82
CA ARG A 46 49.59 21.03 -20.40
C ARG A 46 48.85 22.30 -19.93
N LEU A 47 48.66 23.29 -20.79
CA LEU A 47 47.85 24.48 -20.50
C LEU A 47 46.36 24.13 -20.42
N ASN A 48 45.85 23.32 -21.35
CA ASN A 48 44.49 22.83 -21.32
C ASN A 48 44.21 21.99 -20.07
N GLU A 49 45.09 21.06 -19.73
CA GLU A 49 44.96 20.26 -18.48
C GLU A 49 44.89 21.14 -17.23
N LYS A 50 45.62 22.27 -17.21
CA LYS A 50 45.57 23.24 -16.09
C LYS A 50 44.22 23.97 -16.06
N ILE A 51 43.68 24.34 -17.21
CA ILE A 51 42.38 25.00 -17.31
C ILE A 51 41.29 24.02 -16.85
N GLU A 52 41.29 22.79 -17.38
CA GLU A 52 40.34 21.74 -16.99
C GLU A 52 40.39 21.38 -15.49
N LYS A 53 41.58 21.37 -14.89
CA LYS A 53 41.72 21.19 -13.44
C LYS A 53 41.11 22.33 -12.63
N ILE A 54 41.19 23.57 -13.11
CA ILE A 54 40.57 24.72 -12.44
C ILE A 54 39.05 24.61 -12.56
N GLU A 55 38.53 24.25 -13.74
CA GLU A 55 37.09 24.09 -13.98
C GLU A 55 36.52 22.89 -13.21
N SER A 56 37.21 21.75 -13.18
CA SER A 56 36.80 20.57 -12.41
C SER A 56 36.81 20.77 -10.90
N ALA A 57 37.76 21.57 -10.39
CA ALA A 57 37.78 21.95 -8.98
C ALA A 57 36.56 22.76 -8.58
N TYR A 58 36.00 23.56 -9.48
CA TYR A 58 34.75 24.28 -9.24
C TYR A 58 33.53 23.36 -9.21
N LEU A 59 33.47 22.32 -10.05
CA LEU A 59 32.45 21.33 -10.03
C LEU A 59 32.43 20.50 -8.73
N LEU A 60 33.63 20.17 -8.23
CA LEU A 60 33.82 19.53 -6.93
C LEU A 60 33.42 20.43 -5.76
N ASP A 61 33.69 21.73 -5.84
CA ASP A 61 33.33 22.71 -4.81
C ASP A 61 31.80 22.98 -4.80
N GLU A 62 31.11 22.92 -5.93
CA GLU A 62 29.64 22.97 -6.01
C GLU A 62 29.00 21.71 -5.46
N SER A 63 29.53 20.54 -5.76
CA SER A 63 29.07 19.30 -5.17
C SER A 63 29.28 19.26 -3.65
N ASN A 64 30.37 19.84 -3.15
CA ASN A 64 30.65 19.97 -1.72
C ASN A 64 29.80 21.05 -1.04
N LYS A 65 29.40 22.12 -1.73
CA LYS A 65 28.47 23.13 -1.18
C LYS A 65 27.03 22.61 -1.05
N ILE A 66 26.63 21.70 -1.93
CA ILE A 66 25.35 20.97 -1.78
C ILE A 66 25.41 20.08 -0.52
N THR A 67 26.58 19.57 -0.14
CA THR A 67 26.77 18.78 1.10
C THR A 67 26.82 19.62 2.38
N GLU A 68 26.95 20.95 2.32
CA GLU A 68 26.89 21.84 3.49
C GLU A 68 25.47 22.28 3.85
N ARG A 69 24.47 22.11 2.95
CA ARG A 69 23.07 22.38 3.31
C ARG A 69 22.52 21.26 4.18
N VAL A 70 22.25 21.58 5.41
CA VAL A 70 21.59 20.67 6.36
C VAL A 70 20.10 20.57 6.02
N PHE A 71 19.66 19.39 5.66
CA PHE A 71 18.25 19.12 5.36
C PHE A 71 17.56 18.49 6.56
N THR A 72 16.43 19.03 6.94
CA THR A 72 15.58 18.47 7.99
C THR A 72 14.76 17.29 7.49
N VAL A 73 14.37 16.43 8.41
CA VAL A 73 13.44 15.32 8.12
C VAL A 73 12.12 15.82 7.52
N GLN A 74 11.62 16.99 7.98
CA GLN A 74 10.37 17.56 7.47
C GLN A 74 10.50 17.99 6.01
N GLU A 75 11.54 18.72 5.64
CA GLU A 75 11.75 19.18 4.26
C GLU A 75 11.77 18.01 3.28
N ILE A 76 12.52 16.94 3.60
CA ILE A 76 12.63 15.77 2.74
C ILE A 76 11.34 14.95 2.73
N TYR A 77 10.62 14.90 3.87
CA TYR A 77 9.33 14.25 3.93
C TYR A 77 8.31 14.92 3.02
N ASP A 78 8.25 16.25 3.03
CA ASP A 78 7.30 17.02 2.22
C ASP A 78 7.62 16.84 0.72
N GLU A 79 8.90 16.88 0.34
CA GLU A 79 9.35 16.61 -1.03
C GLU A 79 8.98 15.18 -1.47
N TRP A 80 9.31 14.18 -0.65
CA TRP A 80 8.97 12.79 -0.93
C TRP A 80 7.47 12.57 -1.07
N ARG A 81 6.65 13.26 -0.27
CA ARG A 81 5.19 13.13 -0.32
C ARG A 81 4.61 13.63 -1.64
N LEU A 82 5.19 14.64 -2.28
CA LEU A 82 4.72 15.10 -3.59
C LEU A 82 4.79 13.96 -4.62
N ILE A 83 5.93 13.27 -4.70
CA ILE A 83 6.12 12.13 -5.60
C ILE A 83 5.27 10.93 -5.17
N ARG A 84 5.34 10.60 -3.88
CA ARG A 84 4.69 9.41 -3.33
C ARG A 84 3.16 9.42 -3.47
N ASN A 85 2.55 10.57 -3.37
CA ASN A 85 1.09 10.73 -3.49
C ASN A 85 0.58 10.41 -4.90
N GLU A 86 1.40 10.61 -5.93
CA GLU A 86 1.06 10.24 -7.30
C GLU A 86 1.16 8.73 -7.55
N GLU A 87 2.05 8.03 -6.82
CA GLU A 87 2.26 6.59 -6.99
C GLU A 87 1.20 5.72 -6.32
N ILE A 88 0.55 6.21 -5.27
CA ILE A 88 -0.32 5.39 -4.41
C ILE A 88 -1.76 5.90 -4.36
N LYS A 89 -2.69 4.97 -4.12
CA LYS A 89 -4.11 5.30 -3.98
C LYS A 89 -4.38 6.19 -2.75
N PRO A 90 -5.40 7.07 -2.80
CA PRO A 90 -5.73 8.00 -1.69
C PRO A 90 -5.88 7.31 -0.32
N SER A 91 -6.44 6.10 -0.29
CA SER A 91 -6.56 5.32 0.95
C SER A 91 -5.20 4.88 1.53
N SER A 92 -4.19 4.66 0.68
CA SER A 92 -2.83 4.34 1.09
C SER A 92 -2.10 5.58 1.57
N VAL A 93 -2.32 6.74 0.92
CA VAL A 93 -1.83 8.05 1.37
C VAL A 93 -2.24 8.28 2.83
N ILE A 94 -3.53 8.21 3.14
CA ILE A 94 -4.05 8.40 4.50
C ILE A 94 -3.42 7.40 5.51
N SER A 95 -3.22 6.15 5.09
CA SER A 95 -2.62 5.12 5.95
C SER A 95 -1.14 5.40 6.23
N GLU A 96 -0.38 5.82 5.22
CA GLU A 96 1.04 6.19 5.37
C GLU A 96 1.18 7.44 6.24
N GLU A 97 0.39 8.50 6.01
CA GLU A 97 0.41 9.72 6.81
C GLU A 97 0.17 9.43 8.29
N LYS A 98 -0.86 8.64 8.62
CA LYS A 98 -1.11 8.17 9.99
C LYS A 98 0.09 7.39 10.56
N GLY A 99 0.80 6.67 9.72
CA GLY A 99 2.03 5.97 10.08
C GLY A 99 3.17 6.93 10.47
N PHE A 100 3.27 8.07 9.80
CA PHE A 100 4.31 9.06 10.00
C PHE A 100 4.04 10.07 11.14
N VAL A 101 2.79 10.27 11.59
CA VAL A 101 2.44 11.27 12.62
C VAL A 101 3.39 11.24 13.82
N LYS A 102 3.65 10.06 14.38
CA LYS A 102 4.53 9.95 15.56
C LYS A 102 6.01 10.11 15.21
N PHE A 103 6.41 9.67 14.02
CA PHE A 103 7.76 9.82 13.51
C PHE A 103 8.11 11.31 13.32
N LEU A 104 7.26 12.05 12.64
CA LEU A 104 7.45 13.49 12.41
C LEU A 104 7.42 14.27 13.73
N ARG A 105 6.54 13.91 14.66
CA ARG A 105 6.54 14.55 15.99
C ARG A 105 7.87 14.42 16.72
N CYS A 106 8.60 13.32 16.51
CA CYS A 106 9.88 13.08 17.16
C CYS A 106 11.09 13.63 16.39
N PHE A 107 10.99 13.71 15.06
CA PHE A 107 12.19 13.89 14.23
C PHE A 107 12.08 15.02 13.20
N SER A 108 10.93 15.68 13.01
CA SER A 108 10.70 16.67 11.94
C SER A 108 11.81 17.72 11.82
N ASN A 109 12.25 18.28 12.93
CA ASN A 109 13.24 19.36 13.00
C ASN A 109 14.69 18.86 13.07
N ARG A 110 14.90 17.53 13.09
CA ARG A 110 16.25 16.98 13.11
C ARG A 110 16.81 16.90 11.69
N GLU A 111 18.12 17.06 11.59
CA GLU A 111 18.86 16.75 10.38
C GLU A 111 18.69 15.29 10.02
N ILE A 112 18.34 14.98 8.74
CA ILE A 112 18.10 13.61 8.31
C ILE A 112 19.35 12.73 8.44
N ALA A 113 20.52 13.27 8.18
CA ALA A 113 21.81 12.58 8.31
C ALA A 113 22.14 12.20 9.77
N SER A 114 21.52 12.90 10.75
CA SER A 114 21.70 12.60 12.18
C SER A 114 20.85 11.45 12.67
N ILE A 115 19.86 10.98 11.89
CA ILE A 115 18.92 9.91 12.29
C ILE A 115 19.61 8.55 12.19
N ARG A 116 19.69 7.87 13.32
CA ARG A 116 20.30 6.54 13.43
C ARG A 116 19.24 5.45 13.50
N GLY A 117 19.57 4.23 13.09
CA GLY A 117 18.70 3.07 13.24
C GLY A 117 18.20 2.87 14.67
N LYS A 118 19.03 3.20 15.68
CA LYS A 118 18.66 3.15 17.09
C LYS A 118 17.49 4.07 17.44
N ASP A 119 17.46 5.29 16.90
CA ASP A 119 16.37 6.25 17.14
C ASP A 119 15.02 5.68 16.65
N ILE A 120 15.05 5.09 15.46
CA ILE A 120 13.86 4.48 14.85
C ILE A 120 13.48 3.20 15.57
N GLN A 121 14.46 2.39 15.97
CA GLN A 121 14.27 1.18 16.77
C GLN A 121 13.51 1.52 18.07
N ASP A 122 13.97 2.53 18.79
CA ASP A 122 13.36 2.98 20.04
C ASP A 122 11.94 3.52 19.82
N LEU A 123 11.72 4.31 18.75
CA LEU A 123 10.38 4.78 18.39
C LEU A 123 9.40 3.61 18.16
N LEU A 124 9.82 2.60 17.38
CA LEU A 124 8.99 1.44 17.04
C LEU A 124 8.73 0.54 18.26
N MET A 125 9.69 0.42 19.18
CA MET A 125 9.58 -0.43 20.36
C MET A 125 8.83 0.24 21.52
N LYS A 126 9.11 1.51 21.80
CA LYS A 126 8.43 2.28 22.86
C LYS A 126 6.95 2.59 22.56
N THR A 127 6.55 2.50 21.29
CA THR A 127 5.16 2.70 20.90
C THR A 127 4.35 1.43 21.11
N LYS A 128 3.22 1.52 21.83
CA LYS A 128 2.26 0.39 21.96
C LYS A 128 1.62 0.10 20.59
N LEU A 129 2.26 -0.75 19.81
CA LEU A 129 1.82 -1.17 18.47
C LEU A 129 1.66 -2.69 18.41
N THR A 130 0.69 -3.15 17.63
CA THR A 130 0.65 -4.55 17.25
C THR A 130 1.85 -4.89 16.36
N SER A 131 2.28 -6.15 16.36
CA SER A 131 3.39 -6.59 15.50
C SER A 131 3.16 -6.25 14.02
N SER A 132 1.94 -6.45 13.52
CA SER A 132 1.59 -6.11 12.11
C SER A 132 1.72 -4.61 11.83
N THR A 133 1.24 -3.76 12.74
CA THR A 133 1.35 -2.31 12.60
C THR A 133 2.82 -1.85 12.67
N ARG A 134 3.61 -2.49 13.51
CA ARG A 134 5.05 -2.20 13.64
C ARG A 134 5.80 -2.55 12.36
N ILE A 135 5.52 -3.71 11.76
CA ILE A 135 6.07 -4.12 10.46
C ILE A 135 5.66 -3.12 9.37
N LEU A 136 4.39 -2.72 9.33
CA LEU A 136 3.88 -1.77 8.35
C LEU A 136 4.60 -0.41 8.47
N ARG A 137 4.76 0.12 9.68
CA ARG A 137 5.50 1.37 9.90
C ARG A 137 6.97 1.26 9.51
N ARG A 138 7.62 0.13 9.84
CA ARG A 138 8.98 -0.15 9.37
C ARG A 138 9.08 -0.07 7.84
N THR A 139 8.09 -0.63 7.14
CA THR A 139 8.03 -0.56 5.66
C THR A 139 7.91 0.89 5.17
N TYR A 140 7.04 1.69 5.78
CA TYR A 140 6.87 3.09 5.40
C TYR A 140 8.14 3.91 5.63
N TYR A 141 8.77 3.76 6.80
CA TYR A 141 10.03 4.46 7.10
C TYR A 141 11.16 4.00 6.18
N ASN A 142 11.22 2.72 5.83
CA ASN A 142 12.20 2.21 4.88
C ASN A 142 12.04 2.82 3.47
N LEU A 143 10.81 3.01 3.00
CA LEU A 143 10.54 3.67 1.72
C LEU A 143 11.01 5.12 1.73
N PHE A 144 10.74 5.85 2.79
CA PHE A 144 11.18 7.23 2.98
C PHE A 144 12.72 7.35 3.01
N PHE A 145 13.40 6.57 3.82
CA PHE A 145 14.87 6.61 3.89
C PHE A 145 15.53 6.06 2.62
N LYS A 146 14.89 5.12 1.92
CA LYS A 146 15.36 4.69 0.59
C LYS A 146 15.32 5.84 -0.41
N TYR A 147 14.26 6.64 -0.41
CA TYR A 147 14.18 7.85 -1.21
C TYR A 147 15.32 8.82 -0.86
N ALA A 148 15.52 9.11 0.43
CA ALA A 148 16.58 10.00 0.90
C ALA A 148 17.99 9.53 0.47
N CYS A 149 18.24 8.22 0.43
CA CYS A 149 19.47 7.65 -0.12
C CYS A 149 19.55 7.81 -1.64
N THR A 150 18.46 7.55 -2.35
CA THR A 150 18.44 7.60 -3.83
C THR A 150 18.70 9.01 -4.35
N VAL A 151 18.18 10.04 -3.67
CA VAL A 151 18.38 11.45 -4.02
C VAL A 151 19.74 11.98 -3.52
N GLY A 152 20.39 11.28 -2.58
CA GLY A 152 21.72 11.64 -2.08
C GLY A 152 21.73 12.48 -0.79
N TYR A 153 20.58 12.64 -0.10
CA TYR A 153 20.51 13.33 1.20
C TYR A 153 21.26 12.59 2.31
N ILE A 154 21.32 11.26 2.23
CA ILE A 154 22.08 10.40 3.14
C ILE A 154 22.79 9.29 2.36
N LYS A 155 23.93 8.84 2.87
CA LYS A 155 24.72 7.77 2.26
C LYS A 155 24.12 6.39 2.53
N ASP A 156 23.72 6.14 3.77
CA ASP A 156 23.27 4.85 4.24
C ASP A 156 21.85 4.92 4.79
N ASN A 157 21.06 3.89 4.49
CA ASN A 157 19.71 3.79 5.01
C ASN A 157 19.72 3.31 6.47
N PRO A 158 19.32 4.14 7.46
CA PRO A 158 19.32 3.75 8.87
C PRO A 158 18.39 2.57 9.17
N MET A 159 17.43 2.28 8.30
CA MET A 159 16.52 1.15 8.46
C MET A 159 17.17 -0.22 8.32
N ASN A 160 18.38 -0.29 7.71
CA ASN A 160 19.15 -1.54 7.61
C ASN A 160 19.53 -2.07 9.00
N ASN A 161 19.69 -1.19 9.97
CA ASN A 161 20.06 -1.52 11.35
C ASN A 161 18.84 -1.62 12.30
N VAL A 162 17.60 -1.62 11.78
CA VAL A 162 16.37 -1.75 12.57
C VAL A 162 15.91 -3.20 12.59
N VAL A 163 15.94 -3.81 13.77
CA VAL A 163 15.52 -5.19 14.00
C VAL A 163 14.17 -5.22 14.70
N LEU A 164 13.22 -5.98 14.17
CA LEU A 164 11.94 -6.22 14.83
C LEU A 164 11.91 -7.61 15.46
N PRO A 165 11.23 -7.77 16.61
CA PRO A 165 11.04 -9.08 17.21
C PRO A 165 10.36 -10.03 16.21
N LYS A 166 10.85 -11.25 16.12
CA LYS A 166 10.20 -12.30 15.33
C LYS A 166 8.83 -12.59 15.92
N ASN A 167 7.81 -12.66 15.06
CA ASN A 167 6.49 -13.11 15.47
C ASN A 167 6.55 -14.62 15.80
N VAL A 168 6.55 -14.94 17.07
CA VAL A 168 6.38 -16.31 17.52
C VAL A 168 4.90 -16.68 17.33
N LYS A 169 4.63 -17.71 16.53
CA LYS A 169 3.29 -18.26 16.39
C LYS A 169 2.92 -18.97 17.70
N THR A 170 2.07 -18.37 18.50
CA THR A 170 1.51 -18.97 19.71
C THR A 170 0.21 -19.70 19.37
N LEU A 171 -0.16 -20.72 20.15
CA LEU A 171 -1.44 -21.41 20.03
C LEU A 171 -2.61 -20.41 20.01
N SER A 172 -2.55 -19.37 20.86
CA SER A 172 -3.55 -18.28 20.86
C SER A 172 -3.60 -17.49 19.55
N SER A 173 -2.47 -17.36 18.84
CA SER A 173 -2.45 -16.70 17.52
C SER A 173 -3.03 -17.57 16.41
N ILE A 174 -2.96 -18.89 16.57
CA ILE A 174 -3.58 -19.88 15.68
C ILE A 174 -5.10 -19.86 15.90
N GLN A 175 -5.55 -19.95 17.16
CA GLN A 175 -6.97 -19.87 17.52
C GLN A 175 -7.63 -18.54 17.08
N LYS A 176 -6.91 -17.42 17.19
CA LYS A 176 -7.39 -16.11 16.65
C LYS A 176 -7.55 -16.12 15.13
N LYS A 177 -6.85 -16.98 14.40
CA LYS A 177 -7.04 -17.16 12.96
C LYS A 177 -8.27 -18.03 12.66
N GLN A 178 -8.52 -19.06 13.44
CA GLN A 178 -9.70 -19.92 13.36
C GLN A 178 -11.00 -19.14 13.56
N ASN A 179 -10.97 -18.13 14.42
CA ASN A 179 -12.11 -17.27 14.74
C ASN A 179 -12.43 -16.17 13.68
N LYS A 180 -11.90 -16.28 12.46
CA LYS A 180 -12.06 -15.23 11.43
C LYS A 180 -13.22 -15.44 10.48
N PHE A 181 -13.95 -16.51 10.55
CA PHE A 181 -15.15 -16.79 9.75
C PHE A 181 -16.32 -17.20 10.65
N LEU A 182 -17.50 -17.03 10.13
CA LEU A 182 -18.75 -17.49 10.73
C LEU A 182 -19.10 -18.83 10.10
N ASP A 183 -19.47 -19.79 10.90
CA ASP A 183 -20.01 -21.03 10.38
C ASP A 183 -21.48 -20.86 9.91
N LYS A 184 -22.01 -21.90 9.28
CA LYS A 184 -23.35 -21.88 8.73
C LYS A 184 -24.43 -21.68 9.80
N TYR A 185 -24.20 -22.20 11.01
CA TYR A 185 -25.13 -22.06 12.14
C TYR A 185 -25.12 -20.63 12.68
N GLU A 186 -23.96 -20.08 12.93
CA GLU A 186 -23.77 -18.69 13.37
C GLU A 186 -24.41 -17.72 12.38
N MET A 187 -24.19 -17.94 11.06
CA MET A 187 -24.81 -17.09 10.04
C MET A 187 -26.33 -17.18 10.06
N LYS A 188 -26.93 -18.37 10.22
CA LYS A 188 -28.36 -18.52 10.38
C LYS A 188 -28.88 -17.78 11.61
N GLN A 189 -28.21 -17.86 12.75
CA GLN A 189 -28.56 -17.11 13.96
C GLN A 189 -28.50 -15.59 13.71
N ILE A 190 -27.44 -15.09 13.08
CA ILE A 190 -27.30 -13.67 12.74
C ILE A 190 -28.46 -13.20 11.88
N LEU A 191 -28.79 -13.94 10.84
CA LEU A 191 -29.90 -13.58 9.96
C LEU A 191 -31.28 -13.63 10.70
N LYS A 192 -31.51 -14.65 11.53
CA LYS A 192 -32.75 -14.77 12.33
C LYS A 192 -32.90 -13.57 13.27
N ILE A 193 -31.85 -13.21 14.02
CA ILE A 193 -31.86 -12.08 14.95
C ILE A 193 -32.07 -10.76 14.18
N SER A 194 -31.37 -10.61 13.08
CA SER A 194 -31.34 -9.36 12.32
C SER A 194 -32.62 -9.13 11.53
N TYR A 195 -33.24 -10.15 10.92
CA TYR A 195 -34.53 -10.05 10.27
C TYR A 195 -35.69 -9.88 11.27
N GLY A 196 -35.55 -10.37 12.49
CA GLY A 196 -36.52 -10.15 13.57
C GLY A 196 -36.63 -8.68 13.99
N ASP A 197 -35.61 -7.84 13.71
CA ASP A 197 -35.68 -6.40 13.92
C ASP A 197 -35.97 -5.67 12.60
N GLY A 198 -37.24 -5.46 12.28
CA GLY A 198 -37.67 -4.87 11.01
C GLY A 198 -37.09 -3.53 10.65
N ARG A 199 -36.59 -2.77 11.65
CA ARG A 199 -35.92 -1.46 11.44
C ARG A 199 -34.65 -1.57 10.62
N TYR A 200 -34.05 -2.75 10.53
CA TYR A 200 -32.76 -2.96 9.88
C TYR A 200 -32.82 -3.95 8.72
N PHE A 201 -34.04 -4.23 8.23
CA PHE A 201 -34.29 -5.22 7.19
C PHE A 201 -33.33 -5.09 5.97
N ARG A 202 -33.21 -3.90 5.38
CA ARG A 202 -32.28 -3.65 4.26
C ARG A 202 -30.82 -3.89 4.62
N ARG A 203 -30.39 -3.59 5.85
CA ARG A 203 -29.00 -3.85 6.29
C ARG A 203 -28.75 -5.34 6.44
N THR A 204 -29.74 -6.08 6.89
CA THR A 204 -29.68 -7.55 7.00
C THR A 204 -29.48 -8.18 5.64
N MET A 205 -30.24 -7.73 4.62
CA MET A 205 -30.07 -8.17 3.24
C MET A 205 -28.64 -7.87 2.72
N VAL A 206 -28.01 -6.74 3.08
CA VAL A 206 -26.61 -6.44 2.76
C VAL A 206 -25.66 -7.49 3.35
N TYR A 207 -25.86 -7.95 4.59
CA TYR A 207 -25.02 -8.98 5.19
C TYR A 207 -25.22 -10.34 4.54
N GLU A 208 -26.46 -10.70 4.28
CA GLU A 208 -26.80 -11.93 3.57
C GLU A 208 -26.20 -11.96 2.17
N PHE A 209 -26.30 -10.85 1.43
CA PHE A 209 -25.73 -10.73 0.09
C PHE A 209 -24.20 -10.81 0.10
N LEU A 210 -23.53 -10.17 1.07
CA LEU A 210 -22.07 -10.29 1.26
C LEU A 210 -21.65 -11.74 1.53
N PHE A 211 -22.43 -12.46 2.35
CA PHE A 211 -22.17 -13.86 2.65
C PHE A 211 -22.35 -14.75 1.42
N LEU A 212 -23.42 -14.53 0.63
CA LEU A 212 -23.74 -15.34 -0.55
C LEU A 212 -22.84 -15.08 -1.76
N THR A 213 -22.27 -13.88 -1.87
CA THR A 213 -21.44 -13.47 -3.02
C THR A 213 -19.96 -13.41 -2.75
N GLY A 214 -19.56 -13.25 -1.48
CA GLY A 214 -18.17 -13.05 -1.09
C GLY A 214 -17.57 -11.71 -1.54
N LEU A 215 -18.37 -10.71 -1.91
CA LEU A 215 -17.92 -9.38 -2.29
C LEU A 215 -17.20 -8.68 -1.12
N ARG A 216 -16.24 -7.80 -1.45
CA ARG A 216 -15.73 -6.85 -0.47
C ARG A 216 -16.78 -5.77 -0.22
N ILE A 217 -16.87 -5.25 1.00
CA ILE A 217 -17.86 -4.20 1.32
C ILE A 217 -17.75 -2.98 0.39
N GLY A 218 -16.54 -2.60 -0.02
CA GLY A 218 -16.35 -1.51 -0.99
C GLY A 218 -16.83 -1.84 -2.39
N GLU A 219 -16.75 -3.10 -2.82
CA GLU A 219 -17.26 -3.59 -4.09
C GLU A 219 -18.79 -3.59 -4.06
N LEU A 220 -19.40 -4.12 -3.00
CA LEU A 220 -20.86 -4.13 -2.81
C LEU A 220 -21.45 -2.71 -2.83
N LEU A 221 -20.86 -1.78 -2.07
CA LEU A 221 -21.34 -0.40 -2.01
C LEU A 221 -21.14 0.40 -3.31
N ALA A 222 -20.27 -0.08 -4.20
CA ALA A 222 -20.01 0.50 -5.52
C ALA A 222 -20.90 -0.12 -6.63
N LEU A 223 -21.67 -1.16 -6.31
CA LEU A 223 -22.46 -1.89 -7.30
C LEU A 223 -23.56 -1.01 -7.86
N GLN A 224 -23.64 -0.95 -9.19
CA GLN A 224 -24.65 -0.20 -9.93
C GLN A 224 -25.62 -1.16 -10.64
N TRP A 225 -26.83 -0.72 -10.95
CA TRP A 225 -27.82 -1.54 -11.64
C TRP A 225 -27.35 -2.07 -13.00
N LYS A 226 -26.55 -1.30 -13.71
CA LYS A 226 -25.92 -1.70 -15.00
C LYS A 226 -24.92 -2.85 -14.87
N ASP A 227 -24.48 -3.19 -13.65
CA ASP A 227 -23.56 -4.29 -13.36
C ASP A 227 -24.29 -5.62 -13.13
N ILE A 228 -25.63 -5.60 -13.13
CA ILE A 228 -26.49 -6.77 -12.88
C ILE A 228 -27.16 -7.20 -14.18
N ASP A 229 -26.94 -8.45 -14.54
CA ASP A 229 -27.64 -9.14 -15.61
C ASP A 229 -28.64 -10.11 -14.97
N PHE A 230 -29.93 -9.70 -14.98
CA PHE A 230 -31.03 -10.51 -14.41
C PHE A 230 -31.44 -11.68 -15.27
N GLU A 231 -31.14 -11.65 -16.59
CA GLU A 231 -31.49 -12.73 -17.51
C GLU A 231 -30.59 -13.95 -17.29
N ASN A 232 -29.28 -13.68 -17.12
CA ASN A 232 -28.26 -14.71 -16.95
C ASN A 232 -27.84 -14.91 -15.47
N ASN A 233 -28.45 -14.20 -14.54
CA ASN A 233 -28.08 -14.20 -13.12
C ASN A 233 -26.59 -13.91 -12.89
N LEU A 234 -26.06 -12.88 -13.55
CA LEU A 234 -24.66 -12.49 -13.47
C LEU A 234 -24.52 -11.13 -12.78
N LEU A 235 -23.41 -10.99 -12.05
CA LEU A 235 -22.99 -9.76 -11.38
C LEU A 235 -21.56 -9.43 -11.76
N SER A 236 -21.32 -8.24 -12.29
CA SER A 236 -20.01 -7.74 -12.70
C SER A 236 -19.42 -6.81 -11.65
N VAL A 237 -18.25 -7.14 -11.13
CA VAL A 237 -17.50 -6.29 -10.19
C VAL A 237 -16.53 -5.41 -10.98
N ARG A 238 -16.85 -4.13 -11.13
CA ARG A 238 -16.07 -3.17 -11.92
C ARG A 238 -15.44 -2.05 -11.10
N HIS A 239 -16.02 -1.75 -9.92
CA HIS A 239 -15.63 -0.62 -9.09
C HIS A 239 -15.53 -1.00 -7.61
N THR A 240 -14.88 -0.15 -6.85
CA THR A 240 -14.93 -0.13 -5.39
C THR A 240 -15.19 1.29 -4.92
N LEU A 241 -16.02 1.46 -3.91
CA LEU A 241 -16.30 2.77 -3.35
C LEU A 241 -15.16 3.20 -2.40
N ASN A 242 -14.67 4.43 -2.57
CA ASN A 242 -13.76 5.03 -1.59
C ASN A 242 -14.54 5.31 -0.30
N ILE A 243 -14.21 4.54 0.75
CA ILE A 243 -14.96 4.57 2.03
C ILE A 243 -14.19 5.35 3.11
N GLN A 244 -12.93 5.71 2.85
CA GLN A 244 -12.06 6.35 3.84
C GLN A 244 -12.03 7.87 3.65
N GLY A 245 -12.25 8.58 4.76
CA GLY A 245 -11.96 10.03 4.87
C GLY A 245 -12.99 10.97 4.27
N ILE A 246 -14.03 10.51 3.60
CA ILE A 246 -15.02 11.38 2.96
C ILE A 246 -16.35 11.27 3.71
N GLN A 247 -16.71 12.33 4.42
CA GLN A 247 -18.05 12.47 4.99
C GLN A 247 -19.04 12.86 3.88
N GLY A 248 -20.16 12.11 3.76
CA GLY A 248 -21.31 12.53 2.98
C GLY A 248 -21.27 12.23 1.48
N ARG A 249 -21.73 13.17 0.66
CA ARG A 249 -22.16 13.02 -0.74
C ARG A 249 -21.04 12.84 -1.79
N LYS A 250 -19.76 13.02 -1.44
CA LYS A 250 -18.63 12.93 -2.38
C LYS A 250 -17.91 11.57 -2.27
N ARG A 251 -18.61 10.48 -2.57
CA ARG A 251 -17.99 9.16 -2.62
C ARG A 251 -17.54 8.88 -4.05
N GLU A 252 -16.23 8.68 -4.22
CA GLU A 252 -15.64 8.38 -5.52
C GLU A 252 -15.68 6.87 -5.81
N LEU A 253 -16.10 6.54 -7.02
CA LEU A 253 -15.90 5.23 -7.60
C LEU A 253 -14.42 5.09 -7.98
N LEU A 254 -13.72 4.17 -7.37
CA LEU A 254 -12.35 3.84 -7.70
C LEU A 254 -12.28 2.55 -8.51
N SER A 255 -11.29 2.46 -9.39
CA SER A 255 -10.92 1.19 -10.00
C SER A 255 -10.52 0.17 -8.92
N PRO A 256 -10.80 -1.11 -9.08
CA PRO A 256 -10.34 -2.15 -8.18
C PRO A 256 -8.82 -2.13 -7.99
N LYS A 257 -8.33 -2.69 -6.88
CA LYS A 257 -6.89 -2.64 -6.52
C LYS A 257 -5.97 -3.39 -7.49
N THR A 258 -6.49 -4.43 -8.14
CA THR A 258 -5.73 -5.30 -9.06
C THR A 258 -6.60 -5.66 -10.25
N ILE A 259 -5.99 -6.02 -11.36
CA ILE A 259 -6.67 -6.50 -12.57
C ILE A 259 -7.57 -7.70 -12.25
N ASN A 260 -7.13 -8.63 -11.41
CA ASN A 260 -7.89 -9.80 -10.98
C ASN A 260 -9.14 -9.47 -10.14
N SER A 261 -9.30 -8.22 -9.72
CA SER A 261 -10.51 -7.79 -9.02
C SER A 261 -11.68 -7.51 -9.95
N TYR A 262 -11.41 -7.26 -11.25
CA TYR A 262 -12.45 -7.21 -12.29
C TYR A 262 -12.92 -8.64 -12.56
N ARG A 263 -14.18 -8.90 -12.34
CA ARG A 263 -14.76 -10.25 -12.50
C ARG A 263 -16.26 -10.21 -12.65
N THR A 264 -16.79 -11.21 -13.28
CA THR A 264 -18.24 -11.50 -13.31
C THR A 264 -18.48 -12.79 -12.54
N ILE A 265 -19.46 -12.80 -11.67
CA ILE A 265 -19.84 -13.95 -10.85
C ILE A 265 -21.30 -14.30 -11.08
N SER A 266 -21.62 -15.59 -11.08
CA SER A 266 -23.01 -16.04 -11.05
C SER A 266 -23.59 -15.84 -9.66
N ILE A 267 -24.84 -15.43 -9.58
CA ILE A 267 -25.59 -15.24 -8.34
C ILE A 267 -26.78 -16.24 -8.28
N ASN A 268 -27.11 -16.67 -7.07
CA ASN A 268 -28.24 -17.58 -6.86
C ASN A 268 -29.55 -16.81 -6.75
N ASP A 269 -30.65 -17.54 -6.77
CA ASP A 269 -32.01 -16.98 -6.74
C ASP A 269 -32.23 -16.07 -5.52
N ARG A 270 -31.70 -16.44 -4.36
CA ARG A 270 -31.78 -15.60 -3.16
C ARG A 270 -31.11 -14.23 -3.32
N CYS A 271 -29.98 -14.18 -4.01
CA CYS A 271 -29.36 -12.91 -4.37
C CYS A 271 -30.23 -12.08 -5.32
N VAL A 272 -30.92 -12.74 -6.26
CA VAL A 272 -31.83 -12.06 -7.19
C VAL A 272 -33.03 -11.49 -6.44
N GLU A 273 -33.60 -12.23 -5.49
CA GLU A 273 -34.67 -11.75 -4.61
C GLU A 273 -34.22 -10.51 -3.83
N ILE A 274 -33.05 -10.56 -3.19
CA ILE A 274 -32.49 -9.43 -2.46
C ILE A 274 -32.31 -8.20 -3.39
N LEU A 275 -31.83 -8.40 -4.60
CA LEU A 275 -31.69 -7.31 -5.56
C LEU A 275 -33.05 -6.70 -5.95
N LYS A 276 -34.06 -7.50 -6.14
CA LYS A 276 -35.44 -7.04 -6.42
C LYS A 276 -36.01 -6.20 -5.28
N GLU A 277 -35.72 -6.56 -4.01
CA GLU A 277 -36.12 -5.78 -2.83
C GLU A 277 -35.39 -4.43 -2.72
N PHE A 278 -34.20 -4.31 -3.31
CA PHE A 278 -33.50 -3.05 -3.39
C PHE A 278 -33.95 -2.17 -4.56
N LYS A 279 -34.64 -2.72 -5.53
CA LYS A 279 -35.19 -1.95 -6.64
C LYS A 279 -36.20 -0.93 -6.11
N THR A 280 -35.95 0.33 -6.35
CA THR A 280 -36.75 1.42 -5.83
C THR A 280 -37.30 2.26 -6.98
N ASP A 281 -38.45 2.91 -6.76
CA ASP A 281 -39.03 3.85 -7.73
C ASP A 281 -38.36 5.23 -7.70
N LEU A 282 -37.27 5.39 -6.89
CA LEU A 282 -36.50 6.62 -6.84
C LEU A 282 -35.78 6.83 -8.17
N LYS A 283 -36.11 7.93 -8.84
CA LYS A 283 -35.43 8.34 -10.07
C LYS A 283 -33.97 8.70 -9.76
N ASP A 284 -33.08 8.43 -10.71
CA ASP A 284 -31.65 8.81 -10.67
C ASP A 284 -30.80 8.12 -9.58
N VAL A 285 -31.16 6.91 -9.15
CA VAL A 285 -30.35 6.11 -8.24
C VAL A 285 -29.64 4.99 -9.00
N ASP A 286 -28.37 5.22 -9.33
CA ASP A 286 -27.52 4.24 -10.03
C ASP A 286 -27.11 3.07 -9.14
N PHE A 287 -26.90 3.32 -7.83
CA PHE A 287 -26.38 2.33 -6.91
C PHE A 287 -27.46 1.36 -6.43
N VAL A 288 -27.10 0.08 -6.35
CA VAL A 288 -27.99 -0.99 -5.90
C VAL A 288 -28.26 -0.90 -4.41
N PHE A 289 -27.20 -0.85 -3.58
CA PHE A 289 -27.34 -0.90 -2.13
C PHE A 289 -27.45 0.50 -1.51
N VAL A 290 -28.68 0.98 -1.43
CA VAL A 290 -29.03 2.28 -0.87
C VAL A 290 -30.03 2.16 0.28
N ASP A 291 -30.06 3.19 1.14
CA ASP A 291 -31.10 3.33 2.17
C ASP A 291 -32.44 3.83 1.56
N ASP A 292 -33.48 3.94 2.38
CA ASP A 292 -34.82 4.35 1.96
C ASP A 292 -34.86 5.79 1.39
N ARG A 293 -33.78 6.55 1.51
CA ARG A 293 -33.61 7.89 0.97
C ARG A 293 -32.70 7.92 -0.26
N GLY A 294 -32.39 6.76 -0.87
CA GLY A 294 -31.51 6.65 -2.02
C GLY A 294 -30.01 6.90 -1.73
N ARG A 295 -29.59 6.93 -0.48
CA ARG A 295 -28.19 7.15 -0.09
C ARG A 295 -27.47 5.84 0.11
N THR A 296 -26.26 5.72 -0.39
CA THR A 296 -25.42 4.54 -0.13
C THR A 296 -25.15 4.37 1.37
N PHE A 297 -25.17 3.15 1.86
CA PHE A 297 -24.94 2.85 3.27
C PHE A 297 -23.57 3.33 3.75
N SER A 298 -23.52 3.84 4.97
CA SER A 298 -22.26 4.12 5.64
C SER A 298 -21.62 2.81 6.15
N ARG A 299 -20.34 2.59 5.81
CA ARG A 299 -19.60 1.45 6.33
C ARG A 299 -19.59 1.41 7.87
N ILE A 300 -19.42 2.57 8.51
CA ILE A 300 -19.39 2.68 9.98
C ILE A 300 -20.69 2.15 10.57
N THR A 301 -21.81 2.57 10.01
CA THR A 301 -23.13 2.14 10.47
C THR A 301 -23.34 0.63 10.24
N LEU A 302 -22.94 0.11 9.07
CA LEU A 302 -23.02 -1.33 8.80
C LEU A 302 -22.16 -2.14 9.77
N VAL A 303 -20.90 -1.71 10.03
CA VAL A 303 -20.01 -2.39 10.97
C VAL A 303 -20.58 -2.37 12.39
N GLY A 304 -21.01 -1.20 12.86
CA GLY A 304 -21.54 -1.05 14.22
C GLY A 304 -22.78 -1.93 14.47
N TYR A 305 -23.71 -1.96 13.51
CA TYR A 305 -24.91 -2.81 13.63
C TYR A 305 -24.56 -4.31 13.54
N PHE A 306 -23.67 -4.69 12.62
CA PHE A 306 -23.21 -6.08 12.52
C PHE A 306 -22.57 -6.56 13.83
N GLN A 307 -21.72 -5.74 14.44
CA GLN A 307 -21.09 -6.03 15.73
C GLN A 307 -22.14 -6.17 16.86
N LYS A 308 -23.17 -5.31 16.86
CA LYS A 308 -24.28 -5.39 17.81
C LYS A 308 -25.06 -6.70 17.68
N ILE A 309 -25.36 -7.16 16.45
CA ILE A 309 -26.03 -8.45 16.25
C ILE A 309 -25.13 -9.59 16.72
N CYS A 310 -23.88 -9.61 16.30
CA CYS A 310 -22.93 -10.66 16.67
C CYS A 310 -22.64 -10.72 18.17
N SER A 311 -22.81 -9.62 18.91
CA SER A 311 -22.69 -9.64 20.38
C SER A 311 -23.79 -10.42 21.08
N ASN A 312 -24.89 -10.77 20.39
CA ASN A 312 -25.98 -11.58 20.91
C ASN A 312 -25.81 -13.09 20.58
N LEU A 313 -24.74 -13.46 19.86
CA LEU A 313 -24.44 -14.88 19.63
C LEU A 313 -24.02 -15.58 20.92
N GLU A 314 -24.43 -16.82 21.10
CA GLU A 314 -24.13 -17.64 22.29
C GLU A 314 -22.63 -17.86 22.48
N ASN A 315 -21.89 -18.04 21.38
CA ASN A 315 -20.44 -18.35 21.38
C ASN A 315 -19.56 -17.13 21.05
N LYS A 316 -19.77 -16.00 21.72
CA LYS A 316 -19.06 -14.73 21.45
C LYS A 316 -17.60 -14.65 21.92
N ASN A 317 -16.96 -15.73 22.33
CA ASN A 317 -15.60 -15.84 22.83
C ASN A 317 -14.62 -14.78 22.29
N SER A 318 -14.52 -13.61 22.88
CA SER A 318 -13.53 -12.55 22.59
C SER A 318 -13.27 -12.25 21.09
N ARG A 319 -14.23 -12.60 20.20
CA ARG A 319 -14.07 -12.45 18.74
C ARG A 319 -14.34 -11.00 18.32
N SER A 320 -13.46 -10.46 17.49
CA SER A 320 -13.72 -9.16 16.84
C SER A 320 -14.47 -9.38 15.53
N PHE A 321 -15.75 -9.05 15.50
CA PHE A 321 -16.61 -9.21 14.34
C PHE A 321 -16.39 -8.07 13.34
N THR A 322 -16.14 -8.42 12.08
CA THR A 322 -15.95 -7.47 10.98
C THR A 322 -16.72 -7.92 9.74
N LEU A 323 -17.14 -6.99 8.89
CA LEU A 323 -17.85 -7.35 7.64
C LEU A 323 -16.99 -8.21 6.70
N HIS A 324 -15.67 -8.16 6.83
CA HIS A 324 -14.79 -9.01 6.03
C HIS A 324 -14.88 -10.50 6.40
N MET A 325 -15.38 -10.81 7.61
CA MET A 325 -15.69 -12.19 8.03
C MET A 325 -16.73 -12.83 7.13
N LEU A 326 -17.73 -12.08 6.65
CA LEU A 326 -18.76 -12.60 5.74
C LEU A 326 -18.14 -13.15 4.45
N ARG A 327 -17.13 -12.48 3.93
CA ARG A 327 -16.35 -12.98 2.77
C ARG A 327 -15.51 -14.21 3.12
N HIS A 328 -14.87 -14.24 4.29
CA HIS A 328 -14.15 -15.43 4.75
C HIS A 328 -15.10 -16.61 4.92
N SER A 329 -16.28 -16.36 5.47
CA SER A 329 -17.35 -17.37 5.62
C SER A 329 -17.86 -17.90 4.28
N HIS A 330 -17.98 -17.02 3.27
CA HIS A 330 -18.30 -17.44 1.90
C HIS A 330 -17.24 -18.38 1.33
N ILE A 331 -15.95 -18.06 1.52
CA ILE A 331 -14.86 -18.93 1.08
C ILE A 331 -14.91 -20.28 1.81
N SER A 332 -15.13 -20.27 3.13
CA SER A 332 -15.28 -21.50 3.93
C SER A 332 -16.44 -22.37 3.43
N LEU A 333 -17.59 -21.75 3.17
CA LEU A 333 -18.74 -22.42 2.60
C LEU A 333 -18.45 -23.09 1.25
N LEU A 334 -17.75 -22.38 0.34
CA LEU A 334 -17.40 -22.94 -0.96
C LEU A 334 -16.39 -24.10 -0.86
N VAL A 335 -15.48 -24.03 0.11
CA VAL A 335 -14.57 -25.15 0.42
C VAL A 335 -15.35 -26.35 0.94
N GLU A 336 -16.30 -26.16 1.88
CA GLU A 336 -17.19 -27.21 2.40
C GLU A 336 -18.02 -27.86 1.29
N LEU A 337 -18.42 -27.09 0.27
CA LEU A 337 -19.13 -27.57 -0.91
C LEU A 337 -18.23 -28.27 -1.95
N GLY A 338 -16.93 -28.39 -1.68
CA GLY A 338 -15.96 -29.05 -2.57
C GLY A 338 -15.59 -28.25 -3.82
N VAL A 339 -15.85 -26.93 -3.84
CA VAL A 339 -15.52 -26.10 -5.00
C VAL A 339 -13.99 -25.99 -5.17
N PRO A 340 -13.43 -26.21 -6.37
CA PRO A 340 -12.01 -26.10 -6.61
C PRO A 340 -11.41 -24.74 -6.22
N ILE A 341 -10.20 -24.74 -5.63
CA ILE A 341 -9.55 -23.53 -5.13
C ILE A 341 -9.43 -22.44 -6.21
N LYS A 342 -9.08 -22.80 -7.44
CA LYS A 342 -8.98 -21.84 -8.56
C LYS A 342 -10.31 -21.15 -8.85
N THR A 343 -11.42 -21.88 -8.81
CA THR A 343 -12.77 -21.34 -9.00
C THR A 343 -13.12 -20.37 -7.87
N ILE A 344 -12.78 -20.72 -6.62
CA ILE A 344 -12.97 -19.85 -5.46
C ILE A 344 -12.14 -18.55 -5.64
N MET A 345 -10.87 -18.67 -6.05
CA MET A 345 -10.00 -17.51 -6.29
C MET A 345 -10.58 -16.56 -7.34
N GLN A 346 -11.04 -17.09 -8.47
CA GLN A 346 -11.67 -16.32 -9.54
C GLN A 346 -12.93 -15.61 -9.02
N ARG A 347 -13.81 -16.35 -8.34
CA ARG A 347 -15.06 -15.81 -7.80
C ARG A 347 -14.84 -14.67 -6.81
N VAL A 348 -13.88 -14.81 -5.90
CA VAL A 348 -13.61 -13.78 -4.91
C VAL A 348 -12.61 -12.72 -5.37
N GLY A 349 -11.91 -12.91 -6.49
CA GLY A 349 -10.90 -11.98 -6.99
C GLY A 349 -9.68 -11.88 -6.04
N HIS A 350 -9.10 -13.03 -5.71
CA HIS A 350 -7.85 -13.14 -4.96
C HIS A 350 -6.72 -13.56 -5.87
N SER A 351 -5.57 -12.88 -5.75
CA SER A 351 -4.33 -13.22 -6.44
C SER A 351 -3.40 -14.13 -5.62
N ASP A 352 -3.62 -14.24 -4.30
CA ASP A 352 -2.79 -15.05 -3.39
C ASP A 352 -3.59 -16.23 -2.83
N GLU A 353 -3.11 -17.44 -3.15
CA GLU A 353 -3.70 -18.70 -2.67
C GLU A 353 -3.57 -18.88 -1.15
N LYS A 354 -2.56 -18.27 -0.52
CA LYS A 354 -2.24 -18.47 0.90
C LYS A 354 -3.42 -18.23 1.84
N MET A 355 -4.30 -17.28 1.50
CA MET A 355 -5.44 -16.98 2.34
C MET A 355 -6.53 -18.04 2.20
N ILE A 356 -6.75 -18.55 0.99
CA ILE A 356 -7.73 -19.63 0.74
C ILE A 356 -7.22 -20.93 1.34
N LEU A 357 -5.94 -21.24 1.19
CA LEU A 357 -5.30 -22.41 1.82
C LEU A 357 -5.39 -22.36 3.35
N GLN A 358 -5.32 -21.20 3.97
CA GLN A 358 -5.54 -21.07 5.42
C GLN A 358 -6.97 -21.43 5.83
N VAL A 359 -7.97 -21.08 5.04
CA VAL A 359 -9.37 -21.48 5.27
C VAL A 359 -9.53 -22.99 5.00
N TYR A 360 -8.91 -23.47 3.92
CA TYR A 360 -8.95 -24.88 3.52
C TYR A 360 -8.42 -25.80 4.62
N SER A 361 -7.30 -25.47 5.24
CA SER A 361 -6.68 -26.24 6.33
C SER A 361 -7.58 -26.45 7.56
N HIS A 362 -8.59 -25.60 7.79
CA HIS A 362 -9.52 -25.73 8.90
C HIS A 362 -10.78 -26.53 8.54
N VAL A 363 -11.15 -26.51 7.25
CA VAL A 363 -12.29 -27.27 6.75
C VAL A 363 -11.92 -28.74 6.55
N THR A 364 -10.64 -29.01 6.24
CA THR A 364 -10.15 -30.37 6.01
C THR A 364 -10.21 -31.26 7.26
N GLU A 365 -10.10 -30.72 8.48
CA GLU A 365 -10.29 -31.53 9.70
C GLU A 365 -11.71 -32.14 9.80
N LYS A 366 -12.73 -31.39 9.36
CA LYS A 366 -14.11 -31.92 9.23
C LYS A 366 -14.26 -32.85 8.03
N MET A 367 -13.62 -32.50 6.90
CA MET A 367 -13.67 -33.30 5.69
C MET A 367 -12.94 -34.65 5.82
N GLU A 368 -11.94 -34.79 6.72
CA GLU A 368 -11.29 -36.07 7.00
C GLU A 368 -12.28 -37.09 7.62
N THR A 369 -13.16 -36.63 8.49
CA THR A 369 -14.21 -37.49 9.06
C THR A 369 -15.20 -37.95 7.98
N ASP A 370 -15.66 -37.00 7.14
CA ASP A 370 -16.52 -37.27 6.00
C ASP A 370 -15.86 -38.16 4.93
N LEU A 371 -14.53 -38.03 4.75
CA LEU A 371 -13.74 -38.83 3.83
C LEU A 371 -13.69 -40.29 4.29
N ILE A 372 -13.43 -40.54 5.57
CA ILE A 372 -13.40 -41.89 6.12
C ILE A 372 -14.76 -42.55 5.98
N GLU A 373 -15.85 -41.82 6.23
CA GLU A 373 -17.21 -42.32 6.07
C GLU A 373 -17.52 -42.66 4.61
N LYS A 374 -17.11 -41.80 3.66
CA LYS A 374 -17.22 -42.07 2.22
C LYS A 374 -16.35 -43.25 1.77
N LEU A 375 -15.15 -43.39 2.27
CA LEU A 375 -14.26 -44.51 1.96
C LEU A 375 -14.81 -45.83 2.51
N ASN A 376 -15.41 -45.84 3.71
CA ASN A 376 -16.03 -47.01 4.30
C ASN A 376 -17.28 -47.45 3.51
N ASN A 377 -17.96 -46.52 2.82
CA ASN A 377 -19.10 -46.77 1.98
C ASN A 377 -18.75 -47.07 0.51
N PHE A 378 -17.44 -46.96 0.16
CA PHE A 378 -16.94 -47.26 -1.19
C PHE A 378 -16.71 -48.77 -1.30
N VAL A 379 -17.63 -49.48 -1.96
CA VAL A 379 -17.51 -50.89 -2.31
C VAL A 379 -16.98 -50.98 -3.72
N LEU A 380 -15.85 -51.69 -3.93
CA LEU A 380 -15.28 -51.99 -5.24
C LEU A 380 -16.11 -53.07 -5.96
#